data_8fb61f29bfafadcf336c79b02a58023d
#
_entry.id   8fb61f29bfafadcf336c79b02a58023d
#
_cell.length_a   1.000
_cell.length_b   1.000
_cell.length_c   1.000
_cell.angle_alpha   90.00
_cell.angle_beta   90.00
_cell.angle_gamma   90.00
#
_symmetry.space_group_name_H-M   'P 1'
#
loop_
_entity.id
_entity.type
_entity.pdbx_description
1 polymer ?
#
loop_
_entity_poly.entity_id
_entity_poly.type
_entity_poly.pdbx_seq_one_letter_code
_entity_poly.pdbx_strand_id
1 'polypeptide(L)'
;MIRVLLAQPRGFCAGVERAIEIVERALKKFGPPIYVRHEIVHNRHVVEDLRTRGAVFVDELDEIPAGAMTIFSAHGVAKRVEQLAADRGLPVIDATCPLVAKVHNEGRRYASQGREIVLVGHAGHAEVEGTIGQVPAKVHLVQTVADVGALQVTDPEKLAYITQTTLSVDDTRGIIAALKTRFPAIVGPDVRDICYATQNRQQAVRDLAGEVETILVVGSRNSSNSNRLREIGEELGKPSYLIDDADALRPEWFVGVASVGVTAGASAPETLVRGVLDGLRRFGDIDVSTLAGVAEDVRFRFPKELIDA
;
A
#
# COMPACT_ATOMS: atom_id res chain seq x y z
N MET A 1 -7.47 -28.97 18.55
CA MET A 1 -6.68 -28.74 17.31
C MET A 1 -7.39 -27.66 16.53
N ILE A 2 -6.70 -26.57 16.21
CA ILE A 2 -7.25 -25.43 15.43
C ILE A 2 -6.82 -25.60 13.98
N ARG A 3 -7.77 -25.61 13.05
CA ARG A 3 -7.45 -25.58 11.61
C ARG A 3 -7.01 -24.16 11.23
N VAL A 4 -5.82 -24.00 10.68
CA VAL A 4 -5.31 -22.71 10.22
C VAL A 4 -5.21 -22.70 8.69
N LEU A 5 -5.92 -21.79 8.04
CA LEU A 5 -5.88 -21.58 6.61
C LEU A 5 -5.07 -20.31 6.29
N LEU A 6 -4.07 -20.46 5.42
CA LEU A 6 -3.31 -19.34 4.90
C LEU A 6 -3.92 -18.83 3.61
N ALA A 7 -4.15 -17.52 3.50
CA ALA A 7 -4.56 -16.90 2.26
C ALA A 7 -3.47 -16.97 1.17
N GLN A 8 -3.87 -17.04 -0.08
CA GLN A 8 -2.98 -16.97 -1.24
C GLN A 8 -3.58 -16.02 -2.30
N PRO A 9 -2.87 -14.93 -2.73
CA PRO A 9 -1.58 -14.49 -2.20
C PRO A 9 -1.69 -13.78 -0.83
N ARG A 10 -0.56 -13.65 -0.14
CA ARG A 10 -0.37 -12.87 1.08
C ARG A 10 1.03 -12.28 1.13
N GLY A 11 1.25 -11.32 2.03
CA GLY A 11 2.57 -10.75 2.28
C GLY A 11 3.10 -9.90 1.13
N PHE A 12 4.39 -9.75 1.03
CA PHE A 12 5.06 -8.83 0.11
C PHE A 12 4.55 -8.90 -1.33
N CYS A 13 4.37 -7.72 -1.93
CA CYS A 13 4.16 -7.57 -3.37
C CYS A 13 5.46 -7.11 -4.06
N ALA A 14 5.54 -7.26 -5.37
CA ALA A 14 6.73 -6.87 -6.15
C ALA A 14 7.15 -5.39 -5.96
N GLY A 15 6.20 -4.49 -5.72
CA GLY A 15 6.49 -3.08 -5.45
C GLY A 15 7.20 -2.88 -4.11
N VAL A 16 6.75 -3.58 -3.08
CA VAL A 16 7.33 -3.57 -1.74
C VAL A 16 8.70 -4.23 -1.73
N GLU A 17 8.82 -5.45 -2.29
CA GLU A 17 10.12 -6.14 -2.40
C GLU A 17 11.16 -5.26 -3.09
N ARG A 18 10.80 -4.67 -4.23
CA ARG A 18 11.69 -3.75 -4.95
C ARG A 18 12.12 -2.56 -4.08
N ALA A 19 11.19 -1.94 -3.35
CA ALA A 19 11.49 -0.76 -2.55
C ALA A 19 12.46 -1.08 -1.39
N ILE A 20 12.25 -2.20 -0.70
CA ILE A 20 13.14 -2.68 0.36
C ILE A 20 14.52 -2.99 -0.22
N GLU A 21 14.58 -3.74 -1.31
CA GLU A 21 15.83 -4.12 -1.96
C GLU A 21 16.61 -2.90 -2.49
N ILE A 22 15.93 -1.82 -2.89
CA ILE A 22 16.58 -0.54 -3.24
C ILE A 22 17.36 0.01 -2.04
N VAL A 23 16.77 0.04 -0.84
CA VAL A 23 17.46 0.52 0.37
C VAL A 23 18.64 -0.39 0.71
N GLU A 24 18.45 -1.71 0.66
CA GLU A 24 19.50 -2.69 0.94
C GLU A 24 20.70 -2.57 -0.01
N ARG A 25 20.43 -2.46 -1.32
CA ARG A 25 21.46 -2.25 -2.33
C ARG A 25 22.16 -0.90 -2.16
N ALA A 26 21.43 0.15 -1.81
CA ALA A 26 22.01 1.47 -1.53
C ALA A 26 22.94 1.41 -0.31
N LEU A 27 22.53 0.77 0.79
CA LEU A 27 23.38 0.54 1.97
C LEU A 27 24.65 -0.23 1.63
N LYS A 28 24.54 -1.27 0.79
CA LYS A 28 25.68 -2.07 0.34
C LYS A 28 26.64 -1.27 -0.55
N LYS A 29 26.10 -0.47 -1.48
CA LYS A 29 26.89 0.26 -2.49
C LYS A 29 27.56 1.52 -1.96
N PHE A 30 26.81 2.31 -1.19
CA PHE A 30 27.23 3.65 -0.75
C PHE A 30 27.65 3.68 0.72
N GLY A 31 27.33 2.62 1.48
CA GLY A 31 27.53 2.59 2.93
C GLY A 31 26.51 3.41 3.71
N PRO A 32 26.34 3.16 5.02
CA PRO A 32 25.49 3.96 5.88
C PRO A 32 26.14 5.34 6.20
N PRO A 33 25.31 6.37 6.50
CA PRO A 33 23.87 6.36 6.52
C PRO A 33 23.25 6.57 5.14
N ILE A 34 22.09 5.90 4.89
CA ILE A 34 21.22 6.15 3.74
C ILE A 34 19.94 6.82 4.27
N TYR A 35 19.62 7.98 3.77
CA TYR A 35 18.42 8.71 4.20
C TYR A 35 17.21 8.31 3.37
N VAL A 36 16.12 7.98 4.03
CA VAL A 36 14.86 7.58 3.38
C VAL A 36 13.77 8.55 3.80
N ARG A 37 13.17 9.26 2.84
CA ARG A 37 12.07 10.18 3.13
C ARG A 37 10.78 9.39 3.29
N HIS A 38 10.17 9.51 4.48
CA HIS A 38 9.08 8.69 5.00
C HIS A 38 9.48 7.20 5.13
N GLU A 39 8.59 6.39 5.72
CA GLU A 39 8.76 4.95 5.73
C GLU A 39 8.85 4.42 4.29
N ILE A 40 9.83 3.55 4.02
CA ILE A 40 9.99 2.97 2.67
C ILE A 40 8.72 2.23 2.24
N VAL A 41 8.09 1.54 3.17
CA VAL A 41 6.78 0.89 3.10
C VAL A 41 6.15 0.92 4.49
N HIS A 42 4.83 0.85 4.59
CA HIS A 42 4.11 0.87 5.88
C HIS A 42 4.20 -0.49 6.59
N ASN A 43 5.36 -0.76 7.19
CA ASN A 43 5.56 -1.91 8.08
C ASN A 43 6.67 -1.60 9.11
N ARG A 44 6.30 -1.59 10.39
CA ARG A 44 7.22 -1.26 11.49
C ARG A 44 8.46 -2.16 11.53
N HIS A 45 8.30 -3.47 11.37
CA HIS A 45 9.41 -4.42 11.42
C HIS A 45 10.38 -4.23 10.26
N VAL A 46 9.88 -3.94 9.06
CA VAL A 46 10.73 -3.62 7.90
C VAL A 46 11.52 -2.33 8.13
N VAL A 47 10.85 -1.29 8.63
CA VAL A 47 11.49 0.00 8.91
C VAL A 47 12.58 -0.16 9.98
N GLU A 48 12.30 -0.92 11.05
CA GLU A 48 13.26 -1.13 12.13
C GLU A 48 14.45 -2.00 11.70
N ASP A 49 14.23 -3.06 10.91
CA ASP A 49 15.33 -3.83 10.34
C ASP A 49 16.27 -2.94 9.50
N LEU A 50 15.73 -2.13 8.62
CA LEU A 50 16.52 -1.23 7.80
C LEU A 50 17.24 -0.14 8.64
N ARG A 51 16.63 0.34 9.74
CA ARG A 51 17.30 1.25 10.69
C ARG A 51 18.51 0.60 11.33
N THR A 52 18.39 -0.64 11.81
CA THR A 52 19.53 -1.36 12.43
C THR A 52 20.68 -1.56 11.44
N ARG A 53 20.38 -1.56 10.16
CA ARG A 53 21.37 -1.70 9.07
C ARG A 53 21.91 -0.36 8.56
N GLY A 54 21.45 0.76 9.12
CA GLY A 54 22.00 2.09 8.87
C GLY A 54 21.17 2.99 7.93
N ALA A 55 19.89 2.63 7.67
CA ALA A 55 18.95 3.55 7.04
C ALA A 55 18.43 4.57 8.08
N VAL A 56 18.33 5.83 7.70
CA VAL A 56 17.80 6.92 8.52
C VAL A 56 16.51 7.40 7.89
N PHE A 57 15.38 7.17 8.57
CA PHE A 57 14.08 7.62 8.09
C PHE A 57 13.79 9.03 8.61
N VAL A 58 13.43 9.93 7.70
CA VAL A 58 13.13 11.33 7.96
C VAL A 58 11.78 11.71 7.38
N ASP A 59 11.12 12.69 7.94
CA ASP A 59 9.84 13.17 7.42
C ASP A 59 10.07 14.24 6.34
N GLU A 60 11.03 15.14 6.54
CA GLU A 60 11.31 16.24 5.60
C GLU A 60 12.76 16.24 5.12
N LEU A 61 12.98 16.83 3.93
CA LEU A 61 14.30 16.83 3.31
C LEU A 61 15.32 17.74 4.04
N ASP A 62 14.86 18.70 4.82
CA ASP A 62 15.73 19.60 5.58
C ASP A 62 16.48 18.88 6.72
N GLU A 63 15.98 17.75 7.17
CA GLU A 63 16.66 16.87 8.11
C GLU A 63 17.87 16.12 7.50
N ILE A 64 17.99 16.11 6.16
CA ILE A 64 19.03 15.36 5.44
C ILE A 64 20.26 16.25 5.28
N PRO A 65 21.49 15.82 5.68
CA PRO A 65 22.72 16.53 5.43
C PRO A 65 22.98 16.78 3.94
N ALA A 66 23.61 17.89 3.60
CA ALA A 66 23.97 18.21 2.22
C ALA A 66 24.82 17.06 1.60
N GLY A 67 24.48 16.66 0.37
CA GLY A 67 25.18 15.62 -0.37
C GLY A 67 24.96 14.19 0.12
N ALA A 68 24.11 13.97 1.14
CA ALA A 68 23.82 12.63 1.62
C ALA A 68 22.89 11.88 0.64
N MET A 69 23.15 10.57 0.46
CA MET A 69 22.33 9.70 -0.38
C MET A 69 20.92 9.62 0.17
N THR A 70 19.95 9.93 -0.68
CA THR A 70 18.54 10.05 -0.34
C THR A 70 17.71 9.05 -1.14
N ILE A 71 16.70 8.45 -0.52
CA ILE A 71 15.74 7.56 -1.18
C ILE A 71 14.32 8.12 -0.98
N PHE A 72 13.56 8.24 -2.07
CA PHE A 72 12.12 8.46 -1.99
C PHE A 72 11.40 7.14 -1.82
N SER A 73 10.40 7.09 -0.92
CA SER A 73 9.68 5.86 -0.59
C SER A 73 8.81 5.32 -1.73
N ALA A 74 8.32 4.10 -1.56
CA ALA A 74 7.46 3.43 -2.55
C ALA A 74 6.16 4.19 -2.87
N HIS A 75 5.73 5.09 -1.97
CA HIS A 75 4.51 5.88 -2.10
C HIS A 75 4.59 7.02 -3.13
N GLY A 76 5.80 7.34 -3.59
CA GLY A 76 6.05 8.50 -4.44
C GLY A 76 6.05 9.81 -3.67
N VAL A 77 6.47 10.88 -4.34
CA VAL A 77 6.59 12.22 -3.76
C VAL A 77 5.98 13.28 -4.68
N ALA A 78 5.59 14.41 -4.11
CA ALA A 78 5.16 15.57 -4.86
C ALA A 78 6.31 16.16 -5.71
N LYS A 79 6.00 16.78 -6.84
CA LYS A 79 7.00 17.42 -7.73
C LYS A 79 7.87 18.46 -7.01
N ARG A 80 7.27 19.20 -6.07
CA ARG A 80 7.99 20.17 -5.22
C ARG A 80 9.10 19.52 -4.37
N VAL A 81 8.91 18.25 -3.96
CA VAL A 81 9.89 17.50 -3.15
C VAL A 81 11.08 17.10 -4.03
N GLU A 82 10.83 16.65 -5.26
CA GLU A 82 11.89 16.37 -6.24
C GLU A 82 12.73 17.62 -6.51
N GLN A 83 12.05 18.76 -6.72
CA GLN A 83 12.74 20.04 -6.96
C GLN A 83 13.56 20.46 -5.74
N LEU A 84 13.00 20.39 -4.53
CA LEU A 84 13.73 20.72 -3.31
C LEU A 84 14.98 19.84 -3.11
N ALA A 85 14.89 18.55 -3.41
CA ALA A 85 16.05 17.66 -3.36
C ALA A 85 17.14 18.09 -4.36
N ALA A 86 16.73 18.46 -5.58
CA ALA A 86 17.65 18.96 -6.62
C ALA A 86 18.30 20.28 -6.21
N ASP A 87 17.52 21.24 -5.70
CA ASP A 87 18.02 22.56 -5.24
C ASP A 87 19.02 22.42 -4.08
N ARG A 88 18.85 21.39 -3.24
CA ARG A 88 19.78 21.05 -2.16
C ARG A 88 20.98 20.20 -2.59
N GLY A 89 21.05 19.80 -3.87
CA GLY A 89 22.11 18.95 -4.39
C GLY A 89 22.15 17.55 -3.76
N LEU A 90 21.01 17.02 -3.33
CA LEU A 90 20.92 15.67 -2.78
C LEU A 90 20.96 14.64 -3.90
N PRO A 91 21.86 13.64 -3.88
CA PRO A 91 21.77 12.48 -4.75
C PRO A 91 20.56 11.65 -4.35
N VAL A 92 19.63 11.43 -5.29
CA VAL A 92 18.34 10.77 -5.04
C VAL A 92 18.23 9.46 -5.82
N ILE A 93 17.78 8.41 -5.15
CA ILE A 93 17.28 7.18 -5.76
C ILE A 93 15.76 7.12 -5.52
N ASP A 94 15.00 7.04 -6.59
CA ASP A 94 13.54 6.98 -6.52
C ASP A 94 13.05 5.52 -6.41
N ALA A 95 12.51 5.17 -5.24
CA ALA A 95 11.91 3.86 -5.00
C ALA A 95 10.40 3.82 -5.26
N THR A 96 9.80 4.89 -5.79
CA THR A 96 8.37 4.92 -6.14
C THR A 96 7.96 3.65 -6.87
N CYS A 97 6.90 3.01 -6.39
CA CYS A 97 6.35 1.83 -7.04
C CYS A 97 5.92 2.16 -8.48
N PRO A 98 6.28 1.35 -9.49
CA PRO A 98 5.87 1.60 -10.87
C PRO A 98 4.36 1.74 -11.07
N LEU A 99 3.55 1.11 -10.21
CA LEU A 99 2.08 1.24 -10.27
C LEU A 99 1.60 2.58 -9.71
N VAL A 100 2.28 3.14 -8.71
CA VAL A 100 2.05 4.52 -8.24
C VAL A 100 2.50 5.52 -9.31
N ALA A 101 3.67 5.31 -9.91
CA ALA A 101 4.17 6.13 -11.01
C ALA A 101 3.21 6.12 -12.23
N LYS A 102 2.52 5.00 -12.48
CA LYS A 102 1.44 4.91 -13.50
C LYS A 102 0.32 5.90 -13.18
N VAL A 103 -0.17 5.94 -11.93
CA VAL A 103 -1.23 6.87 -11.50
C VAL A 103 -0.79 8.33 -11.69
N HIS A 104 0.46 8.67 -11.29
CA HIS A 104 1.04 9.99 -11.52
C HIS A 104 1.05 10.35 -13.02
N ASN A 105 1.44 9.40 -13.88
CA ASN A 105 1.48 9.61 -15.35
C ASN A 105 0.07 9.80 -15.92
N GLU A 106 -0.91 9.05 -15.45
CA GLU A 106 -2.32 9.21 -15.86
C GLU A 106 -2.87 10.57 -15.44
N GLY A 107 -2.63 10.99 -14.21
CA GLY A 107 -3.02 12.32 -13.73
C GLY A 107 -2.40 13.44 -14.58
N ARG A 108 -1.10 13.37 -14.89
CA ARG A 108 -0.42 14.32 -15.78
C ARG A 108 -0.99 14.32 -17.20
N ARG A 109 -1.28 13.14 -17.73
CA ARG A 109 -1.90 13.01 -19.08
C ARG A 109 -3.27 13.66 -19.13
N TYR A 110 -4.13 13.45 -18.13
CA TYR A 110 -5.44 14.10 -18.09
C TYR A 110 -5.32 15.61 -17.88
N ALA A 111 -4.39 16.06 -17.04
CA ALA A 111 -4.10 17.49 -16.86
C ALA A 111 -3.66 18.16 -18.16
N SER A 112 -2.81 17.50 -18.97
CA SER A 112 -2.38 18.02 -20.29
C SER A 112 -3.53 18.13 -21.32
N GLN A 113 -4.66 17.44 -21.07
CA GLN A 113 -5.90 17.56 -21.85
C GLN A 113 -6.82 18.69 -21.33
N GLY A 114 -6.36 19.49 -20.38
CA GLY A 114 -7.14 20.56 -19.75
C GLY A 114 -8.25 20.08 -18.83
N ARG A 115 -8.13 18.87 -18.24
CA ARG A 115 -9.11 18.31 -17.31
C ARG A 115 -8.74 18.62 -15.86
N GLU A 116 -9.75 18.94 -15.04
CA GLU A 116 -9.63 18.83 -13.59
C GLU A 116 -9.65 17.35 -13.19
N ILE A 117 -8.95 17.02 -12.11
CA ILE A 117 -8.77 15.64 -11.66
C ILE A 117 -9.56 15.39 -10.37
N VAL A 118 -10.33 14.31 -10.34
CA VAL A 118 -10.90 13.76 -9.12
C VAL A 118 -10.03 12.59 -8.69
N LEU A 119 -9.34 12.73 -7.56
CA LEU A 119 -8.55 11.66 -6.96
C LEU A 119 -9.40 10.95 -5.90
N VAL A 120 -9.69 9.67 -6.13
CA VAL A 120 -10.29 8.82 -5.10
C VAL A 120 -9.17 8.29 -4.21
N GLY A 121 -9.19 8.63 -2.91
CA GLY A 121 -8.09 8.27 -2.00
C GLY A 121 -8.32 8.77 -0.58
N HIS A 122 -7.47 8.32 0.36
CA HIS A 122 -7.55 8.71 1.76
C HIS A 122 -6.73 9.96 2.04
N ALA A 123 -7.34 10.98 2.64
CA ALA A 123 -6.66 12.20 3.07
C ALA A 123 -5.49 11.89 4.03
N GLY A 124 -4.37 12.57 3.85
CA GLY A 124 -3.17 12.40 4.67
C GLY A 124 -2.31 11.16 4.34
N HIS A 125 -2.72 10.35 3.37
CA HIS A 125 -1.89 9.23 2.91
C HIS A 125 -0.78 9.72 1.98
N ALA A 126 0.46 9.26 2.20
CA ALA A 126 1.66 9.71 1.46
C ALA A 126 1.51 9.55 -0.07
N GLU A 127 0.88 8.47 -0.57
CA GLU A 127 0.60 8.26 -1.99
C GLU A 127 -0.36 9.31 -2.55
N VAL A 128 -1.38 9.70 -1.76
CA VAL A 128 -2.35 10.73 -2.16
C VAL A 128 -1.69 12.11 -2.24
N GLU A 129 -0.89 12.46 -1.23
CA GLU A 129 -0.13 13.71 -1.23
C GLU A 129 0.88 13.78 -2.39
N GLY A 130 1.59 12.68 -2.63
CA GLY A 130 2.50 12.52 -3.76
C GLY A 130 1.76 12.71 -5.09
N THR A 131 0.63 12.05 -5.28
CA THR A 131 -0.18 12.12 -6.50
C THR A 131 -0.74 13.52 -6.73
N ILE A 132 -1.32 14.17 -5.72
CA ILE A 132 -1.79 15.55 -5.81
C ILE A 132 -0.65 16.48 -6.26
N GLY A 133 0.52 16.32 -5.65
CA GLY A 133 1.68 17.16 -5.94
C GLY A 133 2.37 16.86 -7.28
N GLN A 134 2.06 15.77 -7.96
CA GLN A 134 2.57 15.42 -9.28
C GLN A 134 1.67 15.90 -10.42
N VAL A 135 0.41 16.19 -10.14
CA VAL A 135 -0.58 16.57 -11.17
C VAL A 135 -0.63 18.10 -11.32
N PRO A 136 -0.27 18.66 -12.48
CA PRO A 136 -0.28 20.10 -12.73
C PRO A 136 -1.67 20.61 -13.11
N ALA A 137 -2.70 20.25 -12.35
CA ALA A 137 -4.09 20.67 -12.52
C ALA A 137 -4.77 20.76 -11.15
N LYS A 138 -5.96 21.32 -11.10
CA LYS A 138 -6.79 21.28 -9.90
C LYS A 138 -7.19 19.83 -9.61
N VAL A 139 -6.86 19.37 -8.41
CA VAL A 139 -7.18 18.02 -7.93
C VAL A 139 -8.20 18.11 -6.81
N HIS A 140 -9.29 17.38 -6.95
CA HIS A 140 -10.33 17.23 -5.94
C HIS A 140 -10.19 15.87 -5.28
N LEU A 141 -9.97 15.82 -3.97
CA LEU A 141 -9.93 14.56 -3.23
C LEU A 141 -11.33 14.11 -2.85
N VAL A 142 -11.64 12.86 -3.10
CA VAL A 142 -12.90 12.18 -2.78
C VAL A 142 -12.61 10.89 -2.03
N GLN A 143 -13.24 10.70 -0.89
CA GLN A 143 -13.09 9.51 -0.06
C GLN A 143 -14.34 8.63 -0.06
N THR A 144 -15.50 9.24 -0.22
CA THR A 144 -16.81 8.59 -0.10
C THR A 144 -17.77 9.01 -1.22
N VAL A 145 -18.85 8.25 -1.39
CA VAL A 145 -19.95 8.62 -2.31
C VAL A 145 -20.57 9.98 -1.92
N ALA A 146 -20.63 10.31 -0.63
CA ALA A 146 -21.16 11.59 -0.17
C ALA A 146 -20.31 12.78 -0.65
N ASP A 147 -18.97 12.63 -0.69
CA ASP A 147 -18.07 13.67 -1.17
C ASP A 147 -18.31 13.98 -2.65
N VAL A 148 -18.70 12.97 -3.45
CA VAL A 148 -19.09 13.19 -4.85
C VAL A 148 -20.24 14.18 -4.95
N GLY A 149 -21.23 14.08 -4.05
CA GLY A 149 -22.34 15.01 -3.97
C GLY A 149 -21.93 16.47 -3.72
N ALA A 150 -20.86 16.68 -2.95
CA ALA A 150 -20.38 18.01 -2.55
C ALA A 150 -19.36 18.64 -3.51
N LEU A 151 -18.88 17.92 -4.54
CA LEU A 151 -17.85 18.40 -5.46
C LEU A 151 -18.25 19.70 -6.16
N GLN A 152 -17.32 20.67 -6.15
CA GLN A 152 -17.43 21.93 -6.88
C GLN A 152 -16.37 21.96 -7.98
N VAL A 153 -16.77 21.74 -9.23
CA VAL A 153 -15.90 21.67 -10.41
C VAL A 153 -16.11 22.87 -11.32
N THR A 154 -15.11 23.25 -12.07
CA THR A 154 -15.18 24.39 -12.97
C THR A 154 -15.96 24.06 -14.24
N ASP A 155 -15.64 22.92 -14.85
CA ASP A 155 -16.26 22.44 -16.10
C ASP A 155 -16.58 20.94 -15.97
N PRO A 156 -17.87 20.57 -15.80
CA PRO A 156 -18.28 19.17 -15.64
C PRO A 156 -17.99 18.30 -16.88
N GLU A 157 -17.78 18.91 -18.06
CA GLU A 157 -17.43 18.17 -19.29
C GLU A 157 -15.90 17.86 -19.36
N LYS A 158 -15.10 18.54 -18.54
CA LYS A 158 -13.63 18.40 -18.54
C LYS A 158 -13.10 17.82 -17.23
N LEU A 159 -13.61 16.65 -16.85
CA LEU A 159 -13.18 15.93 -15.68
C LEU A 159 -12.49 14.62 -16.05
N ALA A 160 -11.54 14.22 -15.22
CA ALA A 160 -11.04 12.85 -15.20
C ALA A 160 -10.93 12.39 -13.74
N TYR A 161 -10.97 11.09 -13.51
CA TYR A 161 -10.67 10.52 -12.20
C TYR A 161 -9.51 9.54 -12.28
N ILE A 162 -8.77 9.46 -11.18
CA ILE A 162 -7.73 8.49 -10.89
C ILE A 162 -7.93 7.98 -9.45
N THR A 163 -7.30 6.88 -9.07
CA THR A 163 -7.48 6.32 -7.73
C THR A 163 -6.15 6.00 -7.05
N GLN A 164 -6.13 6.04 -5.73
CA GLN A 164 -5.06 5.47 -4.92
C GLN A 164 -4.99 3.95 -5.16
N THR A 165 -3.78 3.37 -5.08
CA THR A 165 -3.54 1.97 -5.46
C THR A 165 -4.01 0.94 -4.44
N THR A 166 -4.32 1.34 -3.19
CA THR A 166 -4.60 0.45 -2.05
C THR A 166 -6.03 0.53 -1.52
N LEU A 167 -6.95 1.07 -2.32
CA LEU A 167 -8.36 1.23 -1.92
C LEU A 167 -9.14 -0.08 -1.93
N SER A 168 -10.30 -0.04 -1.30
CA SER A 168 -11.37 -1.01 -1.50
C SER A 168 -11.83 -1.03 -2.96
N VAL A 169 -11.83 -2.21 -3.57
CA VAL A 169 -12.34 -2.36 -4.94
C VAL A 169 -13.83 -2.03 -5.01
N ASP A 170 -14.61 -2.49 -4.04
CA ASP A 170 -16.08 -2.34 -4.06
C ASP A 170 -16.49 -0.90 -3.76
N ASP A 171 -15.90 -0.26 -2.72
CA ASP A 171 -16.18 1.15 -2.41
C ASP A 171 -15.76 2.05 -3.56
N THR A 172 -14.61 1.78 -4.18
CA THR A 172 -14.13 2.54 -5.33
C THR A 172 -15.09 2.43 -6.52
N ARG A 173 -15.65 1.23 -6.78
CA ARG A 173 -16.70 1.06 -7.80
C ARG A 173 -17.93 1.91 -7.50
N GLY A 174 -18.36 1.95 -6.22
CA GLY A 174 -19.48 2.78 -5.78
C GLY A 174 -19.23 4.28 -6.01
N ILE A 175 -18.03 4.76 -5.65
CA ILE A 175 -17.63 6.15 -5.87
C ILE A 175 -17.56 6.47 -7.38
N ILE A 176 -16.95 5.59 -8.19
CA ILE A 176 -16.88 5.77 -9.65
C ILE A 176 -18.28 5.80 -10.28
N ALA A 177 -19.19 4.93 -9.84
CA ALA A 177 -20.57 4.93 -10.32
C ALA A 177 -21.27 6.25 -10.01
N ALA A 178 -21.11 6.78 -8.79
CA ALA A 178 -21.64 8.08 -8.40
C ALA A 178 -21.03 9.23 -9.21
N LEU A 179 -19.70 9.19 -9.46
CA LEU A 179 -19.03 10.17 -10.34
C LEU A 179 -19.59 10.16 -11.75
N LYS A 180 -19.74 8.98 -12.37
CA LYS A 180 -20.30 8.83 -13.72
C LYS A 180 -21.76 9.24 -13.81
N THR A 181 -22.54 9.02 -12.75
CA THR A 181 -23.93 9.47 -12.67
C THR A 181 -24.02 10.99 -12.61
N ARG A 182 -23.18 11.62 -11.78
CA ARG A 182 -23.19 13.08 -11.61
C ARG A 182 -22.54 13.82 -12.78
N PHE A 183 -21.47 13.23 -13.35
CA PHE A 183 -20.67 13.80 -14.43
C PHE A 183 -20.52 12.79 -15.59
N PRO A 184 -21.54 12.67 -16.46
CA PRO A 184 -21.57 11.64 -17.51
C PRO A 184 -20.38 11.66 -18.47
N ALA A 185 -19.74 12.84 -18.67
CA ALA A 185 -18.57 13.02 -19.52
C ALA A 185 -17.22 12.73 -18.82
N ILE A 186 -17.22 12.37 -17.53
CA ILE A 186 -15.99 12.07 -16.79
C ILE A 186 -15.31 10.83 -17.37
N VAL A 187 -13.99 10.89 -17.51
CA VAL A 187 -13.17 9.78 -18.00
C VAL A 187 -12.26 9.26 -16.90
N GLY A 188 -11.87 7.99 -16.97
CA GLY A 188 -10.94 7.42 -16.00
C GLY A 188 -10.70 5.93 -16.22
N PRO A 189 -9.78 5.32 -15.46
CA PRO A 189 -9.32 3.95 -15.64
C PRO A 189 -10.24 2.88 -15.03
N ASP A 190 -11.42 3.21 -14.54
CA ASP A 190 -12.24 2.37 -13.66
C ASP A 190 -11.46 1.98 -12.40
N VAL A 191 -11.49 0.70 -11.96
CA VAL A 191 -10.71 0.22 -10.81
C VAL A 191 -9.28 -0.21 -11.17
N ARG A 192 -8.82 0.03 -12.42
CA ARG A 192 -7.50 -0.44 -12.90
C ARG A 192 -6.30 0.28 -12.28
N ASP A 193 -6.51 1.36 -11.54
CA ASP A 193 -5.46 1.99 -10.74
C ASP A 193 -5.24 1.29 -9.41
N ILE A 194 -6.26 0.61 -8.88
CA ILE A 194 -6.06 -0.29 -7.75
C ILE A 194 -5.12 -1.40 -8.20
N CYS A 195 -3.96 -1.52 -7.55
CA CYS A 195 -2.92 -2.42 -8.00
C CYS A 195 -3.34 -3.89 -7.91
N TYR A 196 -2.75 -4.74 -8.77
CA TYR A 196 -3.03 -6.18 -8.79
C TYR A 196 -2.87 -6.81 -7.40
N ALA A 197 -1.83 -6.42 -6.66
CA ALA A 197 -1.54 -6.96 -5.35
C ALA A 197 -2.65 -6.66 -4.34
N THR A 198 -3.22 -5.46 -4.39
CA THR A 198 -4.38 -5.07 -3.58
C THR A 198 -5.62 -5.88 -3.97
N GLN A 199 -5.92 -5.98 -5.25
CA GLN A 199 -7.08 -6.73 -5.75
C GLN A 199 -7.00 -8.21 -5.38
N ASN A 200 -5.84 -8.85 -5.63
CA ASN A 200 -5.62 -10.27 -5.33
C ASN A 200 -5.74 -10.57 -3.84
N ARG A 201 -5.15 -9.74 -2.96
CA ARG A 201 -5.23 -9.95 -1.50
C ARG A 201 -6.64 -9.73 -0.97
N GLN A 202 -7.38 -8.77 -1.51
CA GLN A 202 -8.80 -8.58 -1.17
C GLN A 202 -9.63 -9.79 -1.58
N GLN A 203 -9.41 -10.35 -2.77
CA GLN A 203 -10.09 -11.57 -3.19
C GLN A 203 -9.72 -12.75 -2.29
N ALA A 204 -8.43 -12.93 -1.98
CA ALA A 204 -7.96 -14.00 -1.09
C ALA A 204 -8.60 -13.94 0.31
N VAL A 205 -8.88 -12.74 0.85
CA VAL A 205 -9.62 -12.60 2.12
C VAL A 205 -11.08 -12.98 1.96
N ARG A 206 -11.73 -12.65 0.84
CA ARG A 206 -13.13 -13.09 0.58
C ARG A 206 -13.23 -14.61 0.52
N ASP A 207 -12.29 -15.25 -0.19
CA ASP A 207 -12.24 -16.69 -0.29
C ASP A 207 -11.98 -17.32 1.09
N LEU A 208 -11.03 -16.75 1.86
CA LEU A 208 -10.71 -17.19 3.21
C LEU A 208 -11.90 -17.09 4.16
N ALA A 209 -12.66 -16.00 4.09
CA ALA A 209 -13.81 -15.74 4.96
C ALA A 209 -14.92 -16.80 4.81
N GLY A 210 -15.03 -17.43 3.64
CA GLY A 210 -15.97 -18.55 3.40
C GLY A 210 -15.60 -19.84 4.15
N GLU A 211 -14.34 -19.98 4.58
CA GLU A 211 -13.75 -21.22 5.07
C GLU A 211 -13.41 -21.21 6.57
N VAL A 212 -13.41 -20.02 7.21
CA VAL A 212 -12.94 -19.86 8.60
C VAL A 212 -13.90 -19.07 9.47
N GLU A 213 -13.71 -19.17 10.78
CA GLU A 213 -14.53 -18.47 11.78
C GLU A 213 -13.92 -17.13 12.19
N THR A 214 -12.60 -17.01 12.16
CA THR A 214 -11.85 -15.80 12.58
C THR A 214 -10.71 -15.54 11.60
N ILE A 215 -10.38 -14.27 11.35
CA ILE A 215 -9.31 -13.87 10.44
C ILE A 215 -8.27 -13.04 11.18
N LEU A 216 -7.00 -13.41 11.00
CA LEU A 216 -5.84 -12.62 11.41
C LEU A 216 -5.22 -11.98 10.17
N VAL A 217 -5.04 -10.68 10.22
CA VAL A 217 -4.35 -9.90 9.18
C VAL A 217 -3.02 -9.42 9.75
N VAL A 218 -1.92 -9.96 9.24
CA VAL A 218 -0.57 -9.53 9.63
C VAL A 218 -0.22 -8.25 8.87
N GLY A 219 0.04 -7.17 9.58
CA GLY A 219 0.37 -5.88 8.99
C GLY A 219 0.27 -4.72 9.96
N SER A 220 0.80 -3.56 9.60
CA SER A 220 0.83 -2.39 10.46
C SER A 220 -0.42 -1.53 10.32
N ARG A 221 -0.79 -0.84 11.40
CA ARG A 221 -2.01 -0.01 11.49
C ARG A 221 -2.03 1.17 10.51
N ASN A 222 -0.87 1.69 10.13
CA ASN A 222 -0.75 2.76 9.14
C ASN A 222 -0.75 2.25 7.68
N SER A 223 -0.85 0.92 7.46
CA SER A 223 -0.97 0.35 6.13
C SER A 223 -2.42 0.34 5.66
N SER A 224 -2.78 1.18 4.68
CA SER A 224 -4.10 1.22 4.05
C SER A 224 -4.53 -0.16 3.55
N ASN A 225 -3.65 -0.87 2.82
CA ASN A 225 -3.93 -2.22 2.34
C ASN A 225 -4.26 -3.19 3.49
N SER A 226 -3.48 -3.19 4.60
CA SER A 226 -3.70 -4.13 5.70
C SER A 226 -5.01 -3.86 6.44
N ASN A 227 -5.34 -2.58 6.68
CA ASN A 227 -6.64 -2.21 7.26
C ASN A 227 -7.78 -2.69 6.38
N ARG A 228 -7.67 -2.50 5.05
CA ARG A 228 -8.74 -2.92 4.15
C ARG A 228 -8.99 -4.44 4.17
N LEU A 229 -7.93 -5.26 4.30
CA LEU A 229 -8.10 -6.72 4.43
C LEU A 229 -8.88 -7.09 5.71
N ARG A 230 -8.61 -6.40 6.84
CA ARG A 230 -9.37 -6.59 8.08
C ARG A 230 -10.83 -6.20 7.89
N GLU A 231 -11.08 -5.02 7.31
CA GLU A 231 -12.42 -4.50 7.08
C GLU A 231 -13.27 -5.44 6.20
N ILE A 232 -12.70 -6.00 5.14
CA ILE A 232 -13.38 -7.01 4.30
C ILE A 232 -13.81 -8.22 5.12
N GLY A 233 -12.96 -8.72 6.01
CA GLY A 233 -13.33 -9.83 6.89
C GLY A 233 -14.49 -9.46 7.82
N GLU A 234 -14.48 -8.25 8.39
CA GLU A 234 -15.56 -7.73 9.24
C GLU A 234 -16.88 -7.54 8.44
N GLU A 235 -16.81 -6.97 7.22
CA GLU A 235 -17.95 -6.82 6.32
C GLU A 235 -18.61 -8.16 5.96
N LEU A 236 -17.81 -9.23 5.90
CA LEU A 236 -18.28 -10.59 5.68
C LEU A 236 -18.72 -11.31 6.96
N GLY A 237 -18.83 -10.57 8.07
CA GLY A 237 -19.34 -11.09 9.35
C GLY A 237 -18.33 -11.95 10.10
N LYS A 238 -17.02 -11.86 9.81
CA LYS A 238 -15.98 -12.60 10.50
C LYS A 238 -15.25 -11.70 11.49
N PRO A 239 -15.07 -12.09 12.77
CA PRO A 239 -14.13 -11.45 13.66
C PRO A 239 -12.76 -11.37 12.98
N SER A 240 -12.26 -10.15 12.78
CA SER A 240 -11.03 -9.92 12.01
C SER A 240 -10.10 -8.98 12.77
N TYR A 241 -8.86 -9.38 12.95
CA TYR A 241 -7.89 -8.67 13.77
C TYR A 241 -6.65 -8.31 12.96
N LEU A 242 -6.30 -7.02 12.97
CA LEU A 242 -5.04 -6.52 12.41
C LEU A 242 -3.98 -6.56 13.51
N ILE A 243 -2.90 -7.28 13.25
CA ILE A 243 -1.80 -7.50 14.19
C ILE A 243 -0.45 -7.22 13.53
N ASP A 244 0.44 -6.54 14.25
CA ASP A 244 1.81 -6.31 13.77
C ASP A 244 2.65 -7.61 13.76
N ASP A 245 2.45 -8.46 14.78
CA ASP A 245 3.20 -9.71 15.01
C ASP A 245 2.48 -10.64 15.99
N ALA A 246 3.15 -11.73 16.39
CA ALA A 246 2.60 -12.76 17.29
C ALA A 246 2.35 -12.26 18.73
N ASP A 247 2.98 -11.18 19.16
CA ASP A 247 2.83 -10.65 20.53
C ASP A 247 1.47 -9.96 20.71
N ALA A 248 0.84 -9.57 19.60
CA ALA A 248 -0.50 -9.00 19.60
C ALA A 248 -1.63 -10.04 19.72
N LEU A 249 -1.32 -11.34 19.65
CA LEU A 249 -2.32 -12.41 19.77
C LEU A 249 -2.94 -12.44 21.16
N ARG A 250 -4.26 -12.57 21.23
CA ARG A 250 -5.03 -12.61 22.48
C ARG A 250 -5.80 -13.92 22.61
N PRO A 251 -5.72 -14.60 23.79
CA PRO A 251 -6.40 -15.89 24.02
C PRO A 251 -7.90 -15.84 23.75
N GLU A 252 -8.55 -14.73 24.13
CA GLU A 252 -9.99 -14.55 23.98
C GLU A 252 -10.49 -14.62 22.53
N TRP A 253 -9.63 -14.39 21.55
CA TRP A 253 -10.00 -14.50 20.13
C TRP A 253 -10.18 -15.94 19.64
N PHE A 254 -9.69 -16.91 20.42
CA PHE A 254 -9.65 -18.30 20.01
C PHE A 254 -10.55 -19.22 20.88
N VAL A 255 -11.28 -18.63 21.82
CA VAL A 255 -12.21 -19.40 22.68
C VAL A 255 -13.35 -19.94 21.84
N GLY A 256 -13.43 -21.28 21.73
CA GLY A 256 -14.47 -21.95 20.94
C GLY A 256 -14.28 -21.88 19.44
N VAL A 257 -13.17 -21.32 18.94
CA VAL A 257 -12.86 -21.20 17.51
C VAL A 257 -12.18 -22.47 17.01
N ALA A 258 -12.75 -23.12 16.00
CA ALA A 258 -12.22 -24.33 15.37
C ALA A 258 -11.35 -24.02 14.13
N SER A 259 -11.52 -22.85 13.50
CA SER A 259 -10.79 -22.48 12.29
C SER A 259 -10.39 -21.01 12.27
N VAL A 260 -9.12 -20.75 11.93
CA VAL A 260 -8.50 -19.42 11.86
C VAL A 260 -7.91 -19.21 10.47
N GLY A 261 -8.30 -18.14 9.82
CA GLY A 261 -7.67 -17.67 8.59
C GLY A 261 -6.50 -16.73 8.90
N VAL A 262 -5.40 -16.88 8.21
CA VAL A 262 -4.25 -15.97 8.32
C VAL A 262 -3.93 -15.40 6.96
N THR A 263 -3.92 -14.09 6.87
CA THR A 263 -3.45 -13.33 5.71
C THR A 263 -2.42 -12.30 6.13
N ALA A 264 -1.80 -11.64 5.15
CA ALA A 264 -0.83 -10.59 5.41
C ALA A 264 -0.93 -9.49 4.36
N GLY A 265 -0.82 -8.24 4.82
CA GLY A 265 -0.79 -7.09 3.94
C GLY A 265 0.43 -7.08 3.01
N ALA A 266 0.35 -6.33 1.91
CA ALA A 266 1.38 -6.25 0.87
C ALA A 266 2.75 -5.74 1.35
N SER A 267 2.83 -5.20 2.56
CA SER A 267 4.06 -4.73 3.21
C SER A 267 4.53 -5.59 4.38
N ALA A 268 3.87 -6.72 4.66
CA ALA A 268 4.23 -7.61 5.75
C ALA A 268 5.10 -8.79 5.24
N PRO A 269 6.29 -9.03 5.82
CA PRO A 269 7.15 -10.15 5.44
C PRO A 269 6.57 -11.48 5.93
N GLU A 270 6.85 -12.55 5.18
CA GLU A 270 6.39 -13.91 5.51
C GLU A 270 6.95 -14.42 6.86
N THR A 271 8.06 -13.87 7.32
CA THR A 271 8.63 -14.17 8.65
C THR A 271 7.68 -13.83 9.78
N LEU A 272 6.91 -12.74 9.66
CA LEU A 272 5.89 -12.37 10.65
C LEU A 272 4.70 -13.34 10.61
N VAL A 273 4.29 -13.79 9.43
CA VAL A 273 3.24 -14.82 9.30
C VAL A 273 3.66 -16.11 10.00
N ARG A 274 4.90 -16.55 9.80
CA ARG A 274 5.46 -17.73 10.49
C ARG A 274 5.48 -17.53 12.00
N GLY A 275 5.91 -16.35 12.47
CA GLY A 275 5.85 -16.02 13.88
C GLY A 275 4.44 -16.09 14.47
N VAL A 276 3.43 -15.64 13.71
CA VAL A 276 2.02 -15.75 14.12
C VAL A 276 1.57 -17.21 14.20
N LEU A 277 1.98 -18.06 13.25
CA LEU A 277 1.69 -19.50 13.31
C LEU A 277 2.32 -20.16 14.55
N ASP A 278 3.57 -19.80 14.88
CA ASP A 278 4.23 -20.28 16.09
C ASP A 278 3.53 -19.74 17.34
N GLY A 279 3.07 -18.50 17.31
CA GLY A 279 2.28 -17.90 18.38
C GLY A 279 0.94 -18.60 18.62
N LEU A 280 0.26 -19.03 17.55
CA LEU A 280 -1.02 -19.76 17.64
C LEU A 280 -0.87 -21.12 18.36
N ARG A 281 0.28 -21.78 18.28
CA ARG A 281 0.56 -23.03 19.01
C ARG A 281 0.49 -22.90 20.52
N ARG A 282 0.57 -21.69 21.05
CA ARG A 282 0.37 -21.42 22.50
C ARG A 282 -1.08 -21.65 22.94
N PHE A 283 -2.03 -21.63 22.00
CA PHE A 283 -3.46 -21.80 22.29
C PHE A 283 -3.98 -23.19 21.93
N GLY A 284 -3.14 -24.07 21.38
CA GLY A 284 -3.45 -25.46 21.07
C GLY A 284 -2.70 -25.95 19.83
N ASP A 285 -2.85 -27.26 19.55
CA ASP A 285 -2.31 -27.83 18.32
C ASP A 285 -2.99 -27.20 17.11
N ILE A 286 -2.18 -26.90 16.09
CA ILE A 286 -2.66 -26.33 14.83
C ILE A 286 -2.40 -27.27 13.65
N ASP A 287 -3.37 -27.34 12.73
CA ASP A 287 -3.21 -27.95 11.41
C ASP A 287 -3.22 -26.85 10.36
N VAL A 288 -2.11 -26.70 9.63
CA VAL A 288 -1.87 -25.57 8.72
C VAL A 288 -1.98 -26.03 7.27
N SER A 289 -2.82 -25.36 6.51
CA SER A 289 -2.92 -25.53 5.06
C SER A 289 -3.01 -24.17 4.37
N THR A 290 -2.82 -24.15 3.05
CA THR A 290 -2.92 -22.93 2.24
C THR A 290 -4.08 -23.06 1.27
N LEU A 291 -4.93 -22.01 1.19
CA LEU A 291 -5.97 -21.95 0.16
C LEU A 291 -5.36 -21.84 -1.24
N ALA A 292 -6.00 -22.49 -2.20
CA ALA A 292 -5.68 -22.25 -3.60
C ALA A 292 -5.93 -20.77 -3.95
N GLY A 293 -5.04 -20.16 -4.70
CA GLY A 293 -5.16 -18.76 -5.06
C GLY A 293 -4.27 -18.38 -6.24
N VAL A 294 -4.25 -17.10 -6.55
CA VAL A 294 -3.48 -16.57 -7.69
C VAL A 294 -1.98 -16.57 -7.37
N ALA A 295 -1.18 -17.10 -8.28
CA ALA A 295 0.27 -16.92 -8.24
C ALA A 295 0.64 -15.55 -8.83
N GLU A 296 1.51 -14.81 -8.13
CA GLU A 296 2.03 -13.51 -8.57
C GLU A 296 3.47 -13.69 -9.07
N ASP A 297 3.73 -13.37 -10.34
CA ASP A 297 5.05 -13.45 -10.99
C ASP A 297 5.58 -12.08 -11.44
N VAL A 298 4.94 -11.01 -10.97
CA VAL A 298 5.31 -9.63 -11.33
C VAL A 298 6.68 -9.29 -10.77
N ARG A 299 7.53 -8.70 -11.62
CA ARG A 299 8.85 -8.17 -11.23
C ARG A 299 9.06 -6.80 -11.81
N PHE A 300 9.64 -5.90 -11.03
CA PHE A 300 9.96 -4.54 -11.46
C PHE A 300 11.47 -4.35 -11.57
N ARG A 301 11.88 -3.55 -12.56
CA ARG A 301 13.29 -3.20 -12.74
C ARG A 301 13.79 -2.28 -11.63
N PHE A 302 15.05 -2.43 -11.29
CA PHE A 302 15.72 -1.50 -10.37
C PHE A 302 16.11 -0.19 -11.06
N PRO A 303 16.28 0.90 -10.30
CA PRO A 303 16.93 2.12 -10.78
C PRO A 303 18.31 1.81 -11.36
N LYS A 304 18.70 2.55 -12.41
CA LYS A 304 19.98 2.31 -13.10
C LYS A 304 21.18 2.39 -12.16
N GLU A 305 21.11 3.22 -11.16
CA GLU A 305 22.11 3.45 -10.13
C GLU A 305 22.42 2.19 -9.31
N LEU A 306 21.53 1.20 -9.30
CA LEU A 306 21.60 -0.02 -8.49
C LEU A 306 21.61 -1.32 -9.30
N ILE A 307 21.73 -1.27 -10.63
CA ILE A 307 21.68 -2.49 -11.46
C ILE A 307 22.90 -3.37 -11.20
N ASP A 308 24.08 -2.76 -10.93
CA ASP A 308 25.35 -3.47 -10.73
C ASP A 308 25.77 -3.54 -9.25
N ALA A 309 24.82 -3.38 -8.30
CA ALA A 309 25.08 -3.28 -6.86
C ALA A 309 24.88 -4.60 -6.11
#